data_e5110c8472bbd21947fee9f650e21f91
#
_entry.id   e5110c8472bbd21947fee9f650e21f91
#
_cell.length_a   1.000
_cell.length_b   1.000
_cell.length_c   1.000
_cell.angle_alpha   90.00
_cell.angle_beta   90.00
_cell.angle_gamma   90.00
#
_symmetry.space_group_name_H-M   'P 1'
#
loop_
_entity.id
_entity.type
_entity.pdbx_description
1 polymer ?
#
loop_
_entity_poly.entity_id
_entity_poly.type
_entity_poly.pdbx_seq_one_letter_code
_entity_poly.pdbx_strand_id
1 'polypeptide(L)'
;MLEGLAVWALFIYLLRLIGMPWNKFSKGFAYVGGVGWLMFVWVGLINYTPMDLSGGSLVQAPHIQLRPDSSNVTGKVIKLHIKPNQQIEKGQLIYEIDPKPYQIALDQAVIQHDAAQVALDSAIQDVEISKSSYLSAQKSVETTASQLRSAQVDYTLQRKMLKRFQEQNAVVNNTITESDIDKQISIVEVAKHKVKTTEAQLDKRRVDANKALLSISKYEYAVDSRRNDLRNTTESVERAQWDLDSTKVYAPTDGFVTNFILREGQLLSRVPRLQMYTNEKYVLMRVNHQAIRNVKTGQPAEFSTSVYPGHVFAAEVEGIIEATGESQGTLLAIDQSVRTTTGKNLNNKHHFVRLKIQETEGYDIPVGAVGLAWVSGEKPIGFLAFLDVIRGIILRMKSQLYFFYSI
;
A
#
# COMPACT_ATOMS: atom_id res chain seq x y z
N MET A 1 2.78 -28.00 -43.41
CA MET A 1 2.68 -27.87 -44.88
C MET A 1 2.56 -29.23 -45.58
N LEU A 2 3.41 -30.21 -45.23
CA LEU A 2 3.31 -31.58 -45.78
C LEU A 2 1.98 -32.22 -45.48
N GLU A 3 1.43 -32.01 -44.30
CA GLU A 3 0.12 -32.55 -43.88
C GLU A 3 -1.03 -31.99 -44.73
N GLY A 4 -1.00 -30.68 -45.04
CA GLY A 4 -1.98 -30.05 -45.92
C GLY A 4 -1.90 -30.60 -47.32
N LEU A 5 -0.68 -30.88 -47.82
CA LEU A 5 -0.47 -31.59 -49.10
C LEU A 5 -0.97 -33.00 -49.06
N ALA A 6 -0.80 -33.75 -47.97
CA ALA A 6 -1.29 -35.10 -47.81
C ALA A 6 -2.82 -35.15 -47.86
N VAL A 7 -3.51 -34.23 -47.23
CA VAL A 7 -4.97 -34.10 -47.26
C VAL A 7 -5.44 -33.83 -48.70
N TRP A 8 -4.80 -32.90 -49.41
CA TRP A 8 -5.13 -32.61 -50.80
C TRP A 8 -4.83 -33.80 -51.71
N ALA A 9 -3.69 -34.45 -51.54
CA ALA A 9 -3.33 -35.64 -52.32
C ALA A 9 -4.33 -36.79 -52.09
N LEU A 10 -4.76 -37.00 -50.86
CA LEU A 10 -5.81 -37.95 -50.51
C LEU A 10 -7.13 -37.62 -51.20
N PHE A 11 -7.52 -36.33 -51.18
CA PHE A 11 -8.73 -35.85 -51.86
C PHE A 11 -8.67 -36.11 -53.38
N ILE A 12 -7.57 -35.78 -54.05
CA ILE A 12 -7.36 -36.05 -55.47
C ILE A 12 -7.35 -37.55 -55.73
N TYR A 13 -6.75 -38.34 -54.84
CA TYR A 13 -6.74 -39.80 -54.94
C TYR A 13 -8.16 -40.38 -54.86
N LEU A 14 -8.99 -39.92 -53.95
CA LEU A 14 -10.41 -40.30 -53.81
C LEU A 14 -11.21 -39.91 -55.06
N LEU A 15 -11.04 -38.69 -55.59
CA LEU A 15 -11.69 -38.25 -56.82
C LEU A 15 -11.31 -39.17 -58.02
N ARG A 16 -10.07 -39.64 -58.08
CA ARG A 16 -9.59 -40.56 -59.10
C ARG A 16 -10.21 -41.95 -58.92
N LEU A 17 -10.44 -42.36 -57.70
CA LEU A 17 -11.10 -43.67 -57.42
C LEU A 17 -12.58 -43.62 -57.79
N ILE A 18 -13.25 -42.47 -57.74
CA ILE A 18 -14.65 -42.28 -58.20
C ILE A 18 -14.75 -42.13 -59.73
N GLY A 19 -13.60 -42.14 -60.45
CA GLY A 19 -13.61 -42.15 -61.91
C GLY A 19 -13.18 -40.82 -62.58
N MET A 20 -12.52 -39.91 -61.89
CA MET A 20 -12.00 -38.67 -62.48
C MET A 20 -10.93 -38.97 -63.51
N PRO A 21 -11.16 -38.66 -64.85
CA PRO A 21 -10.19 -38.94 -65.90
C PRO A 21 -8.91 -38.14 -65.75
N TRP A 22 -7.74 -38.75 -65.93
CA TRP A 22 -6.44 -38.06 -65.73
C TRP A 22 -6.00 -37.35 -67.05
N ASN A 23 -6.77 -36.36 -67.47
CA ASN A 23 -6.51 -35.55 -68.66
C ASN A 23 -5.75 -34.20 -68.23
N LYS A 24 -5.44 -33.37 -69.27
CA LYS A 24 -4.73 -32.11 -69.01
C LYS A 24 -5.46 -31.19 -68.06
N PHE A 25 -6.82 -31.20 -68.09
CA PHE A 25 -7.63 -30.37 -67.22
C PHE A 25 -7.61 -30.84 -65.77
N SER A 26 -7.78 -32.11 -65.50
CA SER A 26 -7.74 -32.66 -64.14
C SER A 26 -6.34 -32.59 -63.51
N LYS A 27 -5.27 -32.73 -64.36
CA LYS A 27 -3.89 -32.45 -63.88
C LYS A 27 -3.74 -30.94 -63.45
N GLY A 28 -4.25 -30.04 -64.29
CA GLY A 28 -4.26 -28.60 -63.96
C GLY A 28 -4.99 -28.32 -62.63
N PHE A 29 -6.18 -28.92 -62.46
CA PHE A 29 -6.95 -28.81 -61.22
C PHE A 29 -6.19 -29.39 -60.02
N ALA A 30 -5.57 -30.56 -60.16
CA ALA A 30 -4.78 -31.17 -59.08
C ALA A 30 -3.58 -30.30 -58.65
N TYR A 31 -2.84 -29.73 -59.57
CA TYR A 31 -1.67 -28.89 -59.24
C TYR A 31 -2.03 -27.47 -58.81
N VAL A 32 -2.85 -26.78 -59.60
CA VAL A 32 -3.25 -25.39 -59.26
C VAL A 32 -4.12 -25.36 -58.01
N GLY A 33 -5.08 -26.31 -57.88
CA GLY A 33 -5.88 -26.48 -56.69
C GLY A 33 -5.05 -26.85 -55.47
N GLY A 34 -4.00 -27.68 -55.66
CA GLY A 34 -3.04 -27.98 -54.58
C GLY A 34 -2.28 -26.77 -54.07
N VAL A 35 -1.83 -25.92 -54.95
CA VAL A 35 -1.17 -24.65 -54.55
C VAL A 35 -2.17 -23.74 -53.82
N GLY A 36 -3.40 -23.60 -54.37
CA GLY A 36 -4.47 -22.81 -53.72
C GLY A 36 -4.84 -23.36 -52.34
N TRP A 37 -4.97 -24.70 -52.23
CA TRP A 37 -5.22 -25.36 -50.96
C TRP A 37 -4.10 -25.13 -49.94
N LEU A 38 -2.84 -25.25 -50.33
CA LEU A 38 -1.70 -24.99 -49.47
C LEU A 38 -1.68 -23.52 -48.98
N MET A 39 -1.92 -22.56 -49.86
CA MET A 39 -2.04 -21.17 -49.51
C MET A 39 -3.17 -20.96 -48.50
N PHE A 40 -4.34 -21.55 -48.73
CA PHE A 40 -5.48 -21.48 -47.84
C PHE A 40 -5.17 -22.03 -46.43
N VAL A 41 -4.59 -23.23 -46.37
CA VAL A 41 -4.17 -23.87 -45.12
C VAL A 41 -3.10 -23.01 -44.42
N TRP A 42 -2.11 -22.51 -45.17
CA TRP A 42 -1.03 -21.71 -44.61
C TRP A 42 -1.53 -20.38 -43.99
N VAL A 43 -2.38 -19.65 -44.71
CA VAL A 43 -3.02 -18.44 -44.24
C VAL A 43 -3.93 -18.75 -43.03
N GLY A 44 -4.67 -19.85 -43.07
CA GLY A 44 -5.51 -20.31 -41.98
C GLY A 44 -4.71 -20.63 -40.71
N LEU A 45 -3.61 -21.37 -40.88
CA LEU A 45 -2.72 -21.70 -39.74
C LEU A 45 -2.07 -20.48 -39.09
N ILE A 46 -1.72 -19.47 -39.86
CA ILE A 46 -1.12 -18.24 -39.30
C ILE A 46 -2.16 -17.43 -38.54
N ASN A 47 -3.37 -17.29 -39.05
CA ASN A 47 -4.38 -16.39 -38.49
C ASN A 47 -5.23 -17.02 -37.38
N TYR A 48 -5.62 -18.29 -37.53
CA TYR A 48 -6.60 -18.93 -36.64
C TYR A 48 -6.01 -19.95 -35.66
N THR A 49 -4.78 -20.39 -35.92
CA THR A 49 -4.03 -21.29 -35.02
C THR A 49 -2.60 -20.78 -34.84
N PRO A 50 -2.43 -19.56 -34.30
CA PRO A 50 -1.10 -18.99 -34.13
C PRO A 50 -0.22 -19.89 -33.28
N MET A 51 1.02 -20.09 -33.73
CA MET A 51 2.03 -20.88 -33.05
C MET A 51 3.36 -20.12 -33.04
N ASP A 52 4.00 -20.09 -31.88
CA ASP A 52 5.37 -19.57 -31.79
C ASP A 52 6.38 -20.66 -32.21
N LEU A 53 6.73 -20.65 -33.50
CA LEU A 53 7.68 -21.59 -34.09
C LEU A 53 9.14 -21.31 -33.77
N SER A 54 9.42 -20.15 -33.15
CA SER A 54 10.81 -19.72 -32.83
C SER A 54 11.37 -20.41 -31.58
N GLY A 55 10.54 -21.19 -30.85
CA GLY A 55 10.91 -21.76 -29.55
C GLY A 55 11.06 -20.69 -28.45
N GLY A 56 10.47 -19.52 -28.67
CA GLY A 56 10.59 -18.38 -27.75
C GLY A 56 9.50 -18.28 -26.69
N SER A 57 8.58 -19.26 -26.65
CA SER A 57 7.60 -19.34 -25.57
C SER A 57 8.29 -19.75 -24.28
N LEU A 58 8.18 -18.91 -23.24
CA LEU A 58 8.95 -19.00 -22.00
C LEU A 58 8.03 -19.26 -20.81
N VAL A 59 8.37 -20.24 -19.98
CA VAL A 59 7.70 -20.48 -18.70
C VAL A 59 8.18 -19.45 -17.69
N GLN A 60 7.25 -18.74 -17.08
CA GLN A 60 7.51 -17.77 -16.04
C GLN A 60 6.67 -18.05 -14.81
N ALA A 61 7.13 -17.54 -13.66
CA ALA A 61 6.35 -17.44 -12.43
C ALA A 61 6.48 -16.01 -11.89
N PRO A 62 5.44 -15.44 -11.30
CA PRO A 62 5.56 -14.20 -10.57
C PRO A 62 6.64 -14.35 -9.50
N HIS A 63 7.48 -13.32 -9.37
CA HIS A 63 8.51 -13.32 -8.34
C HIS A 63 8.35 -12.13 -7.41
N ILE A 64 8.69 -12.34 -6.16
CA ILE A 64 8.63 -11.36 -5.09
C ILE A 64 10.04 -11.14 -4.56
N GLN A 65 10.42 -9.88 -4.44
CA GLN A 65 11.68 -9.52 -3.81
C GLN A 65 11.51 -9.55 -2.29
N LEU A 66 12.25 -10.42 -1.62
CA LEU A 66 12.23 -10.56 -0.18
C LEU A 66 13.13 -9.49 0.45
N ARG A 67 12.51 -8.55 1.12
CA ARG A 67 13.15 -7.43 1.82
C ARG A 67 12.43 -7.16 3.13
N PRO A 68 13.04 -6.45 4.08
CA PRO A 68 12.33 -5.96 5.26
C PRO A 68 11.10 -5.15 4.88
N ASP A 69 10.03 -5.23 5.68
CA ASP A 69 8.81 -4.47 5.47
C ASP A 69 9.06 -2.97 5.63
N SER A 70 9.89 -2.61 6.60
CA SER A 70 10.36 -1.24 6.74
C SER A 70 11.56 -0.94 5.83
N SER A 71 11.45 0.13 5.04
CA SER A 71 12.55 0.63 4.20
C SER A 71 13.73 1.20 5.00
N ASN A 72 13.56 1.45 6.29
CA ASN A 72 14.59 1.95 7.18
C ASN A 72 15.50 0.83 7.70
N VAL A 73 15.02 -0.42 7.61
CA VAL A 73 15.77 -1.56 8.12
C VAL A 73 16.86 -1.97 7.15
N THR A 74 18.09 -1.76 7.58
CA THR A 74 19.32 -2.15 6.90
C THR A 74 20.27 -2.72 7.95
N GLY A 75 21.23 -3.55 7.56
CA GLY A 75 22.18 -4.07 8.54
C GLY A 75 22.75 -5.41 8.13
N LYS A 76 23.47 -6.01 9.06
CA LYS A 76 24.13 -7.30 8.86
C LYS A 76 23.13 -8.44 9.03
N VAL A 77 23.09 -9.38 8.09
CA VAL A 77 22.35 -10.63 8.23
C VAL A 77 23.05 -11.49 9.28
N ILE A 78 22.35 -11.81 10.36
CA ILE A 78 22.87 -12.66 11.42
C ILE A 78 22.58 -14.12 11.17
N LYS A 79 21.43 -14.43 10.57
CA LYS A 79 21.01 -15.80 10.32
C LYS A 79 20.19 -15.93 9.06
N LEU A 80 20.40 -17.01 8.33
CA LEU A 80 19.66 -17.40 7.14
C LEU A 80 19.00 -18.76 7.39
N HIS A 81 17.66 -18.81 7.26
CA HIS A 81 16.87 -19.99 7.61
C HIS A 81 16.50 -20.86 6.40
N ILE A 82 16.93 -20.48 5.22
CA ILE A 82 16.59 -21.15 3.96
C ILE A 82 17.84 -21.63 3.22
N LYS A 83 17.65 -22.63 2.37
CA LYS A 83 18.67 -23.17 1.46
C LYS A 83 18.28 -22.89 -0.01
N PRO A 84 19.24 -22.84 -0.93
CA PRO A 84 18.93 -22.78 -2.36
C PRO A 84 18.02 -23.92 -2.80
N ASN A 85 17.12 -23.64 -3.74
CA ASN A 85 16.14 -24.59 -4.30
C ASN A 85 15.21 -25.21 -3.25
N GLN A 86 14.80 -24.41 -2.26
CA GLN A 86 13.88 -24.84 -1.20
C GLN A 86 12.47 -24.32 -1.48
N GLN A 87 11.48 -25.18 -1.24
CA GLN A 87 10.07 -24.78 -1.11
C GLN A 87 9.87 -24.01 0.19
N ILE A 88 9.08 -22.96 0.15
CA ILE A 88 8.82 -22.03 1.24
C ILE A 88 7.33 -21.88 1.42
N GLU A 89 6.89 -21.95 2.66
CA GLU A 89 5.49 -21.71 3.05
C GLU A 89 5.29 -20.25 3.47
N LYS A 90 4.07 -19.76 3.26
CA LYS A 90 3.67 -18.44 3.73
C LYS A 90 3.89 -18.28 5.23
N GLY A 91 4.53 -17.18 5.64
CA GLY A 91 4.85 -16.89 7.05
C GLY A 91 6.12 -17.59 7.54
N GLN A 92 6.81 -18.38 6.72
CA GLN A 92 8.09 -18.96 7.08
C GLN A 92 9.16 -17.88 7.22
N LEU A 93 9.96 -17.94 8.30
CA LEU A 93 11.08 -17.03 8.52
C LEU A 93 12.21 -17.33 7.53
N ILE A 94 12.64 -16.31 6.81
CA ILE A 94 13.64 -16.41 5.73
C ILE A 94 15.03 -16.03 6.22
N TYR A 95 15.18 -14.84 6.78
CA TYR A 95 16.43 -14.38 7.36
C TYR A 95 16.20 -13.33 8.45
N GLU A 96 17.21 -13.13 9.26
CA GLU A 96 17.21 -12.15 10.35
C GLU A 96 18.36 -11.15 10.17
N ILE A 97 18.04 -9.88 10.37
CA ILE A 97 18.99 -8.77 10.43
C ILE A 97 19.33 -8.52 11.90
N ASP A 98 20.52 -7.99 12.21
CA ASP A 98 20.91 -7.64 13.57
C ASP A 98 19.89 -6.70 14.22
N PRO A 99 19.13 -7.16 15.23
CA PRO A 99 18.06 -6.38 15.86
C PRO A 99 18.60 -5.35 16.85
N LYS A 100 19.86 -5.45 17.27
CA LYS A 100 20.43 -4.66 18.37
C LYS A 100 20.32 -3.14 18.16
N PRO A 101 20.62 -2.58 16.99
CA PRO A 101 20.44 -1.14 16.76
C PRO A 101 18.97 -0.70 16.89
N TYR A 102 18.04 -1.53 16.43
CA TYR A 102 16.61 -1.27 16.46
C TYR A 102 16.03 -1.41 17.87
N GLN A 103 16.52 -2.37 18.67
CA GLN A 103 16.16 -2.48 20.07
C GLN A 103 16.58 -1.23 20.85
N ILE A 104 17.80 -0.74 20.64
CA ILE A 104 18.29 0.50 21.27
C ILE A 104 17.42 1.69 20.85
N ALA A 105 17.02 1.77 19.58
CA ALA A 105 16.14 2.85 19.10
C ALA A 105 14.74 2.78 19.73
N LEU A 106 14.19 1.58 19.90
CA LEU A 106 12.92 1.36 20.60
C LEU A 106 13.02 1.78 22.06
N ASP A 107 14.07 1.33 22.78
CA ASP A 107 14.29 1.69 24.19
C ASP A 107 14.38 3.22 24.36
N GLN A 108 15.07 3.90 23.45
CA GLN A 108 15.16 5.36 23.45
C GLN A 108 13.80 6.02 23.21
N ALA A 109 13.00 5.50 22.28
CA ALA A 109 11.67 6.01 22.00
C ALA A 109 10.72 5.84 23.21
N VAL A 110 10.80 4.69 23.90
CA VAL A 110 10.03 4.42 25.13
C VAL A 110 10.41 5.41 26.24
N ILE A 111 11.70 5.66 26.45
CA ILE A 111 12.15 6.66 27.46
C ILE A 111 11.61 8.06 27.13
N GLN A 112 11.59 8.46 25.86
CA GLN A 112 11.04 9.75 25.45
C GLN A 112 9.52 9.82 25.65
N HIS A 113 8.81 8.73 25.38
CA HIS A 113 7.38 8.63 25.63
C HIS A 113 7.07 8.77 27.12
N ASP A 114 7.79 8.06 27.99
CA ASP A 114 7.60 8.14 29.44
C ASP A 114 7.88 9.54 29.98
N ALA A 115 8.91 10.20 29.46
CA ALA A 115 9.21 11.59 29.81
C ALA A 115 8.07 12.55 29.38
N ALA A 116 7.48 12.35 28.20
CA ALA A 116 6.35 13.12 27.72
C ALA A 116 5.08 12.87 28.56
N GLN A 117 4.86 11.63 29.03
CA GLN A 117 3.77 11.31 29.95
C GLN A 117 3.90 12.05 31.27
N VAL A 118 5.09 12.02 31.87
CA VAL A 118 5.36 12.77 33.12
C VAL A 118 5.16 14.27 32.93
N ALA A 119 5.58 14.82 31.79
CA ALA A 119 5.38 16.23 31.47
C ALA A 119 3.88 16.58 31.32
N LEU A 120 3.08 15.71 30.75
CA LEU A 120 1.63 15.88 30.67
C LEU A 120 0.99 15.85 32.06
N ASP A 121 1.36 14.87 32.90
CA ASP A 121 0.84 14.76 34.27
C ASP A 121 1.18 16.02 35.11
N SER A 122 2.39 16.56 34.97
CA SER A 122 2.79 17.82 35.61
C SER A 122 1.94 19.00 35.12
N ALA A 123 1.69 19.10 33.81
CA ALA A 123 0.86 20.18 33.27
C ALA A 123 -0.61 20.07 33.73
N ILE A 124 -1.15 18.87 33.93
CA ILE A 124 -2.48 18.64 34.51
C ILE A 124 -2.50 19.16 35.99
N GLN A 125 -1.46 18.88 36.75
CA GLN A 125 -1.34 19.39 38.14
C GLN A 125 -1.28 20.90 38.16
N ASP A 126 -0.56 21.56 37.24
CA ASP A 126 -0.49 23.02 37.15
C ASP A 126 -1.89 23.64 36.91
N VAL A 127 -2.75 23.00 36.14
CA VAL A 127 -4.16 23.42 35.97
C VAL A 127 -4.90 23.36 37.30
N GLU A 128 -4.75 22.32 38.11
CA GLU A 128 -5.42 22.19 39.41
C GLU A 128 -4.92 23.23 40.41
N ILE A 129 -3.62 23.51 40.41
CA ILE A 129 -3.03 24.61 41.22
C ILE A 129 -3.61 25.96 40.79
N SER A 130 -3.71 26.22 39.51
CA SER A 130 -4.30 27.46 38.97
C SER A 130 -5.79 27.60 39.32
N LYS A 131 -6.58 26.51 39.26
CA LYS A 131 -7.99 26.49 39.70
C LYS A 131 -8.11 26.81 41.18
N SER A 132 -7.24 26.24 42.02
CA SER A 132 -7.21 26.57 43.49
C SER A 132 -6.88 28.01 43.72
N SER A 133 -5.94 28.58 42.96
CA SER A 133 -5.58 30.00 43.03
C SER A 133 -6.75 30.92 42.65
N TYR A 134 -7.50 30.56 41.59
CA TYR A 134 -8.70 31.29 41.21
C TYR A 134 -9.80 31.24 42.28
N LEU A 135 -10.04 30.05 42.86
CA LEU A 135 -11.00 29.91 43.98
C LEU A 135 -10.63 30.81 45.16
N SER A 136 -9.35 30.87 45.51
CA SER A 136 -8.84 31.81 46.58
C SER A 136 -9.08 33.28 46.23
N ALA A 137 -8.84 33.65 44.96
CA ALA A 137 -9.11 35.03 44.51
C ALA A 137 -10.62 35.35 44.53
N GLN A 138 -11.50 34.40 44.16
CA GLN A 138 -12.95 34.55 44.30
C GLN A 138 -13.39 34.79 45.74
N LYS A 139 -12.84 34.03 46.69
CA LYS A 139 -13.13 34.22 48.12
C LYS A 139 -12.68 35.59 48.62
N SER A 140 -11.56 36.10 48.11
CA SER A 140 -11.08 37.43 48.41
C SER A 140 -12.05 38.53 47.89
N VAL A 141 -12.63 38.33 46.67
CA VAL A 141 -13.68 39.21 46.13
C VAL A 141 -14.91 39.21 47.02
N GLU A 142 -15.40 38.02 47.43
CA GLU A 142 -16.56 37.86 48.31
C GLU A 142 -16.37 38.55 49.66
N THR A 143 -15.20 38.38 50.28
CA THR A 143 -14.83 39.04 51.55
C THR A 143 -14.83 40.53 51.40
N THR A 144 -14.17 41.06 50.35
CA THR A 144 -14.11 42.51 50.11
C THR A 144 -15.50 43.10 49.77
N ALA A 145 -16.34 42.36 49.05
CA ALA A 145 -17.74 42.76 48.77
C ALA A 145 -18.56 42.83 50.06
N SER A 146 -18.34 41.94 51.02
CA SER A 146 -18.99 41.99 52.35
C SER A 146 -18.51 43.22 53.17
N GLN A 147 -17.21 43.53 53.13
CA GLN A 147 -16.66 44.69 53.72
C GLN A 147 -17.24 46.03 53.16
N LEU A 148 -17.43 46.05 51.80
CA LEU A 148 -18.08 47.20 51.16
C LEU A 148 -19.52 47.36 51.62
N ARG A 149 -20.31 46.25 51.69
CA ARG A 149 -21.68 46.34 52.23
C ARG A 149 -21.70 46.89 53.66
N SER A 150 -20.78 46.47 54.54
CA SER A 150 -20.67 46.97 55.89
C SER A 150 -20.33 48.46 55.90
N ALA A 151 -19.39 48.91 55.06
CA ALA A 151 -19.05 50.34 54.95
C ALA A 151 -20.21 51.16 54.40
N GLN A 152 -21.02 50.69 53.50
CA GLN A 152 -22.20 51.29 52.91
C GLN A 152 -23.31 51.48 53.99
N VAL A 153 -23.51 50.42 54.81
CA VAL A 153 -24.47 50.48 55.94
C VAL A 153 -24.05 51.54 56.96
N ASP A 154 -22.77 51.57 57.36
CA ASP A 154 -22.25 52.56 58.25
C ASP A 154 -22.41 54.01 57.71
N TYR A 155 -21.99 54.27 56.46
CA TYR A 155 -22.19 55.57 55.81
C TYR A 155 -23.66 55.97 55.78
N THR A 156 -24.58 55.00 55.48
CA THR A 156 -26.02 55.30 55.51
C THR A 156 -26.53 55.67 56.88
N LEU A 157 -26.02 54.98 57.95
CA LEU A 157 -26.37 55.26 59.32
C LEU A 157 -25.87 56.68 59.71
N GLN A 158 -24.59 57.00 59.46
CA GLN A 158 -24.00 58.30 59.80
C GLN A 158 -24.71 59.45 59.07
N ARG A 159 -25.06 59.25 57.79
CA ARG A 159 -25.82 60.22 57.01
C ARG A 159 -27.23 60.45 57.58
N LYS A 160 -27.90 59.40 58.04
CA LYS A 160 -29.22 59.55 58.71
C LYS A 160 -29.11 60.31 60.04
N MET A 161 -28.02 60.06 60.80
CA MET A 161 -27.79 60.80 62.04
C MET A 161 -27.56 62.30 61.78
N LEU A 162 -26.73 62.63 60.78
CA LEU A 162 -26.51 64.02 60.37
C LEU A 162 -27.85 64.70 59.99
N LYS A 163 -28.67 64.04 59.22
CA LYS A 163 -29.98 64.53 58.78
C LYS A 163 -30.87 64.82 60.01
N ARG A 164 -30.91 63.88 60.96
CA ARG A 164 -31.68 64.06 62.21
C ARG A 164 -31.17 65.29 63.02
N PHE A 165 -29.83 65.47 63.12
CA PHE A 165 -29.24 66.64 63.82
C PHE A 165 -29.64 67.96 63.15
N GLN A 166 -29.61 68.01 61.81
CA GLN A 166 -30.05 69.13 61.00
C GLN A 166 -31.54 69.45 61.18
N GLU A 167 -32.38 68.43 61.15
CA GLU A 167 -33.85 68.53 61.30
C GLU A 167 -34.23 69.02 62.71
N GLN A 168 -33.55 68.49 63.76
CA GLN A 168 -33.77 68.99 65.15
C GLN A 168 -33.37 70.42 65.35
N ASN A 169 -32.24 70.85 64.78
CA ASN A 169 -31.76 72.20 64.87
C ASN A 169 -32.65 73.19 64.08
N ALA A 170 -33.34 72.75 63.01
CA ALA A 170 -34.29 73.55 62.26
C ALA A 170 -35.60 73.78 63.02
N VAL A 171 -35.99 72.80 63.87
CA VAL A 171 -37.26 72.91 64.66
C VAL A 171 -37.09 73.78 65.96
N VAL A 172 -35.92 73.59 66.63
CA VAL A 172 -35.61 74.40 67.88
C VAL A 172 -34.14 74.85 67.75
N ASN A 173 -33.98 76.15 67.53
CA ASN A 173 -32.66 76.78 67.40
C ASN A 173 -31.75 76.49 68.63
N ASN A 174 -30.47 76.15 68.39
CA ASN A 174 -29.44 75.88 69.38
C ASN A 174 -29.65 74.61 70.24
N THR A 175 -30.46 73.65 69.83
CA THR A 175 -30.62 72.39 70.59
C THR A 175 -29.39 71.47 70.37
N ILE A 176 -28.67 71.60 69.25
CA ILE A 176 -27.42 70.90 68.96
C ILE A 176 -26.37 71.96 68.64
N THR A 177 -25.16 71.85 69.23
CA THR A 177 -24.11 72.84 68.98
C THR A 177 -23.56 72.70 67.51
N GLU A 178 -23.15 73.88 66.92
CA GLU A 178 -22.51 73.86 65.58
C GLU A 178 -21.29 72.94 65.57
N SER A 179 -20.52 72.87 66.66
CA SER A 179 -19.39 71.97 66.82
C SER A 179 -19.79 70.45 66.65
N ASP A 180 -20.99 70.06 67.14
CA ASP A 180 -21.46 68.69 67.09
C ASP A 180 -21.95 68.37 65.67
N ILE A 181 -22.56 69.34 64.97
CA ILE A 181 -22.94 69.17 63.54
C ILE A 181 -21.66 69.03 62.67
N ASP A 182 -20.64 69.89 62.88
CA ASP A 182 -19.36 69.86 62.18
C ASP A 182 -18.63 68.49 62.38
N LYS A 183 -18.63 68.02 63.63
CA LYS A 183 -18.08 66.66 63.94
C LYS A 183 -18.83 65.58 63.17
N GLN A 184 -20.18 65.65 63.14
CA GLN A 184 -20.97 64.62 62.40
C GLN A 184 -20.77 64.72 60.89
N ILE A 185 -20.59 65.91 60.31
CA ILE A 185 -20.20 66.13 58.91
C ILE A 185 -18.86 65.43 58.63
N SER A 186 -17.86 65.61 59.46
CA SER A 186 -16.56 65.00 59.36
C SER A 186 -16.67 63.50 59.43
N ILE A 187 -17.50 62.92 60.32
CA ILE A 187 -17.72 61.47 60.43
C ILE A 187 -18.38 60.92 59.12
N VAL A 188 -19.37 61.63 58.56
CA VAL A 188 -20.01 61.27 57.31
C VAL A 188 -19.00 61.24 56.14
N GLU A 189 -18.14 62.29 56.04
CA GLU A 189 -17.14 62.29 54.95
C GLU A 189 -16.10 61.20 55.15
N VAL A 190 -15.66 60.87 56.38
CA VAL A 190 -14.78 59.69 56.61
C VAL A 190 -15.44 58.39 56.21
N ALA A 191 -16.72 58.21 56.58
CA ALA A 191 -17.47 56.99 56.17
C ALA A 191 -17.65 56.89 54.65
N LYS A 192 -17.90 58.03 53.99
CA LYS A 192 -17.99 58.11 52.52
C LYS A 192 -16.65 57.74 51.83
N HIS A 193 -15.54 58.27 52.33
CA HIS A 193 -14.22 57.95 51.87
C HIS A 193 -13.90 56.46 52.06
N LYS A 194 -14.32 55.88 53.20
CA LYS A 194 -14.18 54.39 53.41
C LYS A 194 -14.93 53.58 52.42
N VAL A 195 -16.16 53.94 52.03
CA VAL A 195 -16.92 53.29 50.95
C VAL A 195 -16.13 53.36 49.68
N LYS A 196 -15.67 54.52 49.22
CA LYS A 196 -14.91 54.72 47.99
C LYS A 196 -13.61 53.91 47.94
N THR A 197 -12.85 53.87 49.07
CA THR A 197 -11.60 53.11 49.15
C THR A 197 -11.87 51.57 49.07
N THR A 198 -12.92 51.11 49.76
CA THR A 198 -13.29 49.69 49.75
C THR A 198 -13.83 49.27 48.36
N GLU A 199 -14.55 50.15 47.66
CA GLU A 199 -15.00 49.95 46.30
C GLU A 199 -13.82 49.76 45.32
N ALA A 200 -12.82 50.66 45.38
CA ALA A 200 -11.59 50.53 44.60
C ALA A 200 -10.80 49.26 44.96
N GLN A 201 -10.82 48.85 46.25
CA GLN A 201 -10.24 47.56 46.65
C GLN A 201 -10.99 46.36 46.03
N LEU A 202 -12.35 46.43 46.02
CA LEU A 202 -13.18 45.36 45.38
C LEU A 202 -12.86 45.23 43.88
N ASP A 203 -12.76 46.37 43.18
CA ASP A 203 -12.43 46.35 41.74
C ASP A 203 -11.04 45.76 41.49
N LYS A 204 -10.06 46.09 42.32
CA LYS A 204 -8.73 45.46 42.27
C LYS A 204 -8.84 43.95 42.44
N ARG A 205 -9.59 43.47 43.46
CA ARG A 205 -9.77 42.03 43.69
C ARG A 205 -10.46 41.32 42.53
N ARG A 206 -11.41 41.99 41.88
CA ARG A 206 -12.05 41.45 40.64
C ARG A 206 -11.06 41.31 39.51
N VAL A 207 -10.20 42.28 39.30
CA VAL A 207 -9.11 42.20 38.30
C VAL A 207 -8.15 41.07 38.62
N ASP A 208 -7.77 40.88 39.88
CA ASP A 208 -6.89 39.80 40.33
C ASP A 208 -7.56 38.43 40.10
N ALA A 209 -8.86 38.28 40.39
CA ALA A 209 -9.62 37.05 40.10
C ALA A 209 -9.72 36.76 38.60
N ASN A 210 -9.92 37.79 37.77
CA ASN A 210 -9.94 37.64 36.34
C ASN A 210 -8.57 37.21 35.75
N LYS A 211 -7.46 37.73 36.28
CA LYS A 211 -6.11 37.27 35.93
C LYS A 211 -5.91 35.80 36.30
N ALA A 212 -6.37 35.38 37.47
CA ALA A 212 -6.29 33.99 37.89
C ALA A 212 -7.13 33.06 36.96
N LEU A 213 -8.31 33.53 36.53
CA LEU A 213 -9.13 32.80 35.55
C LEU A 213 -8.40 32.62 34.19
N LEU A 214 -7.80 33.69 33.67
CA LEU A 214 -7.02 33.63 32.42
C LEU A 214 -5.80 32.71 32.56
N SER A 215 -5.24 32.59 33.76
CA SER A 215 -4.15 31.65 34.03
C SER A 215 -4.59 30.17 33.86
N ILE A 216 -5.83 29.83 34.21
CA ILE A 216 -6.38 28.49 33.99
C ILE A 216 -6.33 28.17 32.51
N SER A 217 -6.89 29.01 31.65
CA SER A 217 -6.90 28.79 30.20
C SER A 217 -5.47 28.64 29.61
N LYS A 218 -4.52 29.45 30.15
CA LYS A 218 -3.10 29.31 29.74
C LYS A 218 -2.56 27.91 30.05
N TYR A 219 -2.83 27.37 31.22
CA TYR A 219 -2.36 26.04 31.60
C TYR A 219 -3.13 24.92 30.89
N GLU A 220 -4.41 25.11 30.56
CA GLU A 220 -5.18 24.19 29.74
C GLU A 220 -4.57 24.08 28.33
N TYR A 221 -4.18 25.17 27.70
CA TYR A 221 -3.43 25.13 26.44
C TYR A 221 -2.08 24.42 26.56
N ALA A 222 -1.41 24.56 27.72
CA ALA A 222 -0.17 23.82 27.98
C ALA A 222 -0.43 22.31 28.06
N VAL A 223 -1.53 21.86 28.68
CA VAL A 223 -1.96 20.45 28.72
C VAL A 223 -2.19 19.94 27.31
N ASP A 224 -2.89 20.70 26.47
CA ASP A 224 -3.14 20.27 25.07
C ASP A 224 -1.84 20.16 24.26
N SER A 225 -0.89 21.08 24.49
CA SER A 225 0.44 20.97 23.88
C SER A 225 1.16 19.69 24.33
N ARG A 226 1.18 19.40 25.64
CA ARG A 226 1.82 18.17 26.15
C ARG A 226 1.14 16.90 25.71
N ARG A 227 -0.18 16.93 25.52
CA ARG A 227 -0.93 15.80 24.93
C ARG A 227 -0.49 15.52 23.49
N ASN A 228 -0.26 16.56 22.70
CA ASN A 228 0.27 16.42 21.35
C ASN A 228 1.72 15.89 21.36
N ASP A 229 2.55 16.35 22.30
CA ASP A 229 3.92 15.83 22.47
C ASP A 229 3.89 14.34 22.80
N LEU A 230 3.03 13.91 23.71
CA LEU A 230 2.83 12.50 24.07
C LEU A 230 2.41 11.67 22.86
N ARG A 231 1.45 12.17 22.06
CA ARG A 231 1.02 11.47 20.83
C ARG A 231 2.18 11.30 19.85
N ASN A 232 2.99 12.32 19.62
CA ASN A 232 4.15 12.25 18.73
C ASN A 232 5.18 11.21 19.21
N THR A 233 5.40 11.11 20.52
CA THR A 233 6.31 10.11 21.09
C THR A 233 5.72 8.71 21.03
N THR A 234 4.39 8.54 21.17
CA THR A 234 3.70 7.26 20.97
C THR A 234 3.91 6.75 19.53
N GLU A 235 3.69 7.62 18.52
CA GLU A 235 3.93 7.27 17.11
C GLU A 235 5.40 6.92 16.85
N SER A 236 6.34 7.52 17.62
CA SER A 236 7.77 7.20 17.52
C SER A 236 8.07 5.81 18.08
N VAL A 237 7.43 5.42 19.19
CA VAL A 237 7.54 4.05 19.75
C VAL A 237 6.99 3.03 18.76
N GLU A 238 5.80 3.26 18.19
CA GLU A 238 5.20 2.36 17.21
C GLU A 238 6.09 2.17 15.98
N ARG A 239 6.71 3.26 15.51
CA ARG A 239 7.65 3.20 14.38
C ARG A 239 8.91 2.41 14.72
N ALA A 240 9.49 2.63 15.87
CA ALA A 240 10.68 1.90 16.31
C ALA A 240 10.38 0.41 16.53
N GLN A 241 9.18 0.07 17.04
CA GLN A 241 8.73 -1.30 17.17
C GLN A 241 8.56 -1.97 15.80
N TRP A 242 7.91 -1.28 14.84
CA TRP A 242 7.76 -1.79 13.47
C TRP A 242 9.12 -2.01 12.78
N ASP A 243 10.09 -1.11 12.97
CA ASP A 243 11.45 -1.28 12.45
C ASP A 243 12.12 -2.50 13.08
N LEU A 244 11.97 -2.73 14.39
CA LEU A 244 12.47 -3.89 15.08
C LEU A 244 11.84 -5.19 14.57
N ASP A 245 10.52 -5.24 14.42
CA ASP A 245 9.81 -6.41 13.92
C ASP A 245 10.20 -6.72 12.47
N SER A 246 10.45 -5.68 11.66
CA SER A 246 10.91 -5.78 10.27
C SER A 246 12.33 -6.32 10.13
N THR A 247 13.08 -6.49 11.24
CA THR A 247 14.40 -7.17 11.20
C THR A 247 14.27 -8.65 10.88
N LYS A 248 13.10 -9.25 11.08
CA LYS A 248 12.78 -10.63 10.73
C LYS A 248 11.96 -10.64 9.44
N VAL A 249 12.51 -11.18 8.39
CA VAL A 249 11.86 -11.20 7.07
C VAL A 249 11.19 -12.54 6.85
N TYR A 250 9.88 -12.50 6.59
CA TYR A 250 9.03 -13.67 6.38
C TYR A 250 8.58 -13.78 4.93
N ALA A 251 8.21 -15.00 4.51
CA ALA A 251 7.63 -15.24 3.20
C ALA A 251 6.20 -14.69 3.12
N PRO A 252 5.86 -13.86 2.14
CA PRO A 252 4.51 -13.28 2.00
C PRO A 252 3.48 -14.29 1.45
N THR A 253 3.93 -15.32 0.74
CA THR A 253 3.10 -16.36 0.10
C THR A 253 3.86 -17.66 0.00
N ASP A 254 3.17 -18.75 -0.38
CA ASP A 254 3.79 -20.01 -0.74
C ASP A 254 4.58 -19.88 -2.05
N GLY A 255 5.69 -20.60 -2.15
CA GLY A 255 6.53 -20.56 -3.34
C GLY A 255 7.87 -21.25 -3.12
N PHE A 256 8.85 -20.89 -3.92
CA PHE A 256 10.19 -21.44 -3.83
C PHE A 256 11.26 -20.40 -4.10
N VAL A 257 12.43 -20.61 -3.53
CA VAL A 257 13.63 -19.83 -3.85
C VAL A 257 14.55 -20.67 -4.72
N THR A 258 15.19 -20.03 -5.67
CA THR A 258 16.23 -20.64 -6.50
C THR A 258 17.61 -20.38 -5.89
N ASN A 259 18.62 -20.19 -6.69
CA ASN A 259 19.94 -19.77 -6.20
C ASN A 259 19.92 -18.29 -5.81
N PHE A 260 20.53 -17.95 -4.67
CA PHE A 260 20.63 -16.59 -4.15
C PHE A 260 22.03 -16.25 -3.66
N ILE A 261 22.35 -14.96 -3.64
CA ILE A 261 23.70 -14.46 -3.30
C ILE A 261 23.82 -14.14 -1.80
N LEU A 262 22.67 -14.02 -1.10
CA LEU A 262 22.64 -13.64 0.31
C LEU A 262 23.38 -14.65 1.19
N ARG A 263 24.22 -14.14 2.13
CA ARG A 263 24.99 -14.94 3.09
C ARG A 263 24.92 -14.33 4.47
N GLU A 264 25.07 -15.19 5.50
CA GLU A 264 25.26 -14.72 6.88
C GLU A 264 26.50 -13.85 6.97
N GLY A 265 26.43 -12.81 7.77
CA GLY A 265 27.51 -11.83 7.88
C GLY A 265 27.50 -10.72 6.83
N GLN A 266 26.68 -10.83 5.80
CA GLN A 266 26.58 -9.84 4.74
C GLN A 266 25.77 -8.62 5.17
N LEU A 267 26.24 -7.43 4.79
CA LEU A 267 25.50 -6.19 4.99
C LEU A 267 24.42 -6.06 3.91
N LEU A 268 23.17 -5.98 4.33
CA LEU A 268 22.03 -5.66 3.49
C LEU A 268 21.91 -4.14 3.33
N SER A 269 21.90 -3.71 2.08
CA SER A 269 21.51 -2.36 1.68
C SER A 269 20.07 -2.36 1.19
N ARG A 270 19.58 -1.21 0.73
CA ARG A 270 18.22 -1.05 0.17
C ARG A 270 17.95 -1.92 -1.08
N VAL A 271 18.99 -2.49 -1.70
CA VAL A 271 18.82 -3.36 -2.88
C VAL A 271 18.54 -4.79 -2.41
N PRO A 272 17.38 -5.37 -2.77
CA PRO A 272 17.06 -6.75 -2.42
C PRO A 272 18.02 -7.72 -3.12
N ARG A 273 18.48 -8.73 -2.39
CA ARG A 273 19.41 -9.75 -2.90
C ARG A 273 18.83 -11.16 -2.89
N LEU A 274 17.55 -11.25 -2.57
CA LEU A 274 16.82 -12.49 -2.51
C LEU A 274 15.48 -12.34 -3.22
N GLN A 275 15.18 -13.28 -4.11
CA GLN A 275 13.91 -13.37 -4.82
C GLN A 275 13.27 -14.73 -4.55
N MET A 276 11.97 -14.73 -4.36
CA MET A 276 11.16 -15.92 -4.27
C MET A 276 10.18 -15.96 -5.45
N TYR A 277 9.94 -17.12 -5.99
CA TYR A 277 8.96 -17.35 -7.04
C TYR A 277 7.71 -17.97 -6.43
N THR A 278 6.55 -17.57 -6.92
CA THR A 278 5.29 -18.19 -6.55
C THR A 278 5.13 -19.55 -7.25
N ASN A 279 4.25 -20.39 -6.74
CA ASN A 279 3.95 -21.68 -7.37
C ASN A 279 3.08 -21.55 -8.63
N GLU A 280 2.57 -20.35 -8.91
CA GLU A 280 1.83 -20.08 -10.14
C GLU A 280 2.77 -19.97 -11.33
N LYS A 281 2.67 -20.92 -12.27
CA LYS A 281 3.45 -20.89 -13.50
C LYS A 281 2.57 -20.59 -14.69
N TYR A 282 3.10 -19.82 -15.63
CA TYR A 282 2.44 -19.51 -16.88
C TYR A 282 3.45 -19.50 -18.03
N VAL A 283 2.97 -19.73 -19.25
CA VAL A 283 3.77 -19.57 -20.47
C VAL A 283 3.51 -18.19 -21.06
N LEU A 284 4.57 -17.47 -21.36
CA LEU A 284 4.51 -16.26 -22.16
C LEU A 284 4.79 -16.61 -23.62
N MET A 285 3.74 -16.61 -24.44
CA MET A 285 3.80 -16.97 -25.87
C MET A 285 3.78 -15.72 -26.74
N ARG A 286 4.55 -15.70 -27.81
CA ARG A 286 4.48 -14.65 -28.84
C ARG A 286 3.47 -15.00 -29.91
N VAL A 287 2.59 -14.06 -30.21
CA VAL A 287 1.59 -14.16 -31.25
C VAL A 287 1.76 -13.02 -32.26
N ASN A 288 1.73 -13.34 -33.55
CA ASN A 288 1.83 -12.34 -34.60
C ASN A 288 0.69 -11.31 -34.54
N HIS A 289 1.00 -10.08 -34.92
CA HIS A 289 0.05 -8.96 -34.88
C HIS A 289 -1.23 -9.22 -35.68
N GLN A 290 -1.13 -9.97 -36.77
CA GLN A 290 -2.31 -10.33 -37.60
C GLN A 290 -3.23 -11.36 -36.93
N ALA A 291 -2.67 -12.26 -36.12
CA ALA A 291 -3.42 -13.36 -35.49
C ALA A 291 -4.04 -12.99 -34.14
N ILE A 292 -3.51 -11.96 -33.46
CA ILE A 292 -3.94 -11.62 -32.09
C ILE A 292 -5.43 -11.28 -31.99
N ARG A 293 -6.02 -10.71 -33.05
CA ARG A 293 -7.45 -10.38 -33.12
C ARG A 293 -8.37 -11.62 -32.96
N ASN A 294 -7.86 -12.80 -33.27
CA ASN A 294 -8.58 -14.06 -33.20
C ASN A 294 -8.30 -14.81 -31.88
N VAL A 295 -7.41 -14.31 -31.04
CA VAL A 295 -7.09 -14.88 -29.73
C VAL A 295 -7.94 -14.20 -28.66
N LYS A 296 -8.58 -15.02 -27.81
CA LYS A 296 -9.42 -14.56 -26.69
C LYS A 296 -9.10 -15.36 -25.44
N THR A 297 -9.35 -14.78 -24.29
CA THR A 297 -9.25 -15.47 -22.99
C THR A 297 -10.18 -16.68 -22.94
N GLY A 298 -9.73 -17.77 -22.33
CA GLY A 298 -10.47 -19.03 -22.22
C GLY A 298 -10.28 -19.98 -23.41
N GLN A 299 -9.52 -19.59 -24.43
CA GLN A 299 -9.25 -20.47 -25.56
C GLN A 299 -8.24 -21.55 -25.21
N PRO A 300 -8.43 -22.80 -25.74
CA PRO A 300 -7.50 -23.89 -25.53
C PRO A 300 -6.17 -23.63 -26.24
N ALA A 301 -5.11 -24.01 -25.57
CA ALA A 301 -3.74 -23.89 -26.02
C ALA A 301 -2.95 -25.18 -25.68
N GLU A 302 -1.82 -25.39 -26.30
CA GLU A 302 -0.88 -26.46 -25.96
C GLU A 302 0.53 -25.90 -25.92
N PHE A 303 1.34 -26.45 -25.01
CA PHE A 303 2.73 -26.09 -24.82
C PHE A 303 3.61 -27.35 -24.78
N SER A 304 4.77 -27.28 -25.39
CA SER A 304 5.78 -28.33 -25.33
C SER A 304 7.15 -27.74 -25.12
N THR A 305 7.92 -28.33 -24.22
CA THR A 305 9.26 -27.85 -23.83
C THR A 305 10.34 -28.90 -24.10
N SER A 306 11.55 -28.45 -24.35
CA SER A 306 12.72 -29.31 -24.48
C SER A 306 13.12 -30.03 -23.18
N VAL A 307 12.63 -29.54 -22.03
CA VAL A 307 12.87 -30.17 -20.71
C VAL A 307 12.20 -31.57 -20.66
N TYR A 308 11.02 -31.71 -21.29
CA TYR A 308 10.27 -32.95 -21.37
C TYR A 308 9.99 -33.30 -22.84
N PRO A 309 10.99 -33.83 -23.58
CA PRO A 309 10.83 -34.17 -24.99
C PRO A 309 9.69 -35.16 -25.22
N GLY A 310 8.90 -34.92 -26.25
CA GLY A 310 7.76 -35.77 -26.61
C GLY A 310 6.50 -35.52 -25.78
N HIS A 311 6.56 -34.73 -24.72
CA HIS A 311 5.38 -34.40 -23.89
C HIS A 311 4.76 -33.08 -24.33
N VAL A 312 3.40 -33.03 -24.33
CA VAL A 312 2.62 -31.83 -24.65
C VAL A 312 1.68 -31.56 -23.50
N PHE A 313 1.81 -30.37 -22.94
CA PHE A 313 1.00 -29.90 -21.84
C PHE A 313 -0.20 -29.12 -22.35
N ALA A 314 -1.38 -29.44 -21.81
CA ALA A 314 -2.56 -28.64 -22.05
C ALA A 314 -2.43 -27.26 -21.36
N ALA A 315 -2.92 -26.25 -22.04
CA ALA A 315 -2.91 -24.88 -21.53
C ALA A 315 -4.18 -24.15 -21.98
N GLU A 316 -4.42 -23.01 -21.35
CA GLU A 316 -5.55 -22.14 -21.66
C GLU A 316 -5.07 -20.69 -21.69
N VAL A 317 -5.64 -19.88 -22.58
CA VAL A 317 -5.35 -18.46 -22.65
C VAL A 317 -5.91 -17.75 -21.41
N GLU A 318 -5.03 -17.30 -20.55
CA GLU A 318 -5.39 -16.55 -19.34
C GLU A 318 -5.62 -15.06 -19.65
N GLY A 319 -4.81 -14.49 -20.54
CA GLY A 319 -4.92 -13.11 -20.94
C GLY A 319 -3.97 -12.71 -22.05
N ILE A 320 -4.27 -11.58 -22.66
CA ILE A 320 -3.44 -10.95 -23.70
C ILE A 320 -2.78 -9.73 -23.09
N ILE A 321 -1.47 -9.60 -23.27
CA ILE A 321 -0.75 -8.39 -22.83
C ILE A 321 -0.98 -7.32 -23.91
N GLU A 322 -1.84 -6.36 -23.58
CA GLU A 322 -2.28 -5.31 -24.51
C GLU A 322 -1.15 -4.33 -24.88
N ALA A 323 -0.24 -4.05 -23.91
CA ALA A 323 0.90 -3.20 -24.16
C ALA A 323 2.07 -4.01 -24.73
N THR A 324 2.62 -3.60 -25.86
CA THR A 324 3.74 -4.27 -26.55
C THR A 324 4.98 -3.40 -26.63
N GLY A 325 6.15 -4.04 -26.66
CA GLY A 325 7.43 -3.36 -26.94
C GLY A 325 7.74 -2.18 -26.01
N GLU A 326 7.97 -1.02 -26.60
CA GLU A 326 8.39 0.19 -25.90
C GLU A 326 7.35 0.74 -24.91
N SER A 327 6.05 0.49 -25.12
CA SER A 327 5.01 0.95 -24.22
C SER A 327 5.03 0.26 -22.84
N GLN A 328 5.71 -0.87 -22.73
CA GLN A 328 5.95 -1.57 -21.45
C GLN A 328 7.28 -1.20 -20.78
N GLY A 329 8.07 -0.34 -21.38
CA GLY A 329 9.48 -0.14 -21.05
C GLY A 329 9.80 0.25 -19.61
N THR A 330 8.87 0.88 -18.90
CA THR A 330 9.11 1.33 -17.50
C THR A 330 8.70 0.27 -16.46
N LEU A 331 7.66 -0.49 -16.68
CA LEU A 331 7.17 -1.50 -15.74
C LEU A 331 7.99 -2.81 -15.80
N LEU A 332 8.49 -3.15 -16.99
CA LEU A 332 9.27 -4.36 -17.23
C LEU A 332 10.77 -4.21 -16.92
N ALA A 333 11.24 -3.01 -16.62
CA ALA A 333 12.63 -2.75 -16.27
C ALA A 333 13.10 -3.50 -15.01
N ILE A 334 12.17 -3.95 -14.18
CA ILE A 334 12.44 -4.65 -12.91
C ILE A 334 12.65 -6.15 -13.15
N ASP A 335 11.98 -6.74 -14.13
CA ASP A 335 12.13 -8.15 -14.48
C ASP A 335 13.03 -8.33 -15.70
N GLN A 336 14.24 -8.80 -15.46
CA GLN A 336 15.26 -8.96 -16.52
C GLN A 336 14.91 -10.07 -17.51
N SER A 337 14.17 -11.10 -17.12
CA SER A 337 13.74 -12.21 -18.00
C SER A 337 12.64 -11.74 -18.93
N VAL A 338 11.65 -11.02 -18.46
CA VAL A 338 10.60 -10.41 -19.27
C VAL A 338 11.19 -9.35 -20.19
N ARG A 339 12.12 -8.50 -19.68
CA ARG A 339 12.83 -7.50 -20.47
C ARG A 339 13.63 -8.10 -21.64
N THR A 340 14.34 -9.20 -21.42
CA THR A 340 15.10 -9.88 -22.51
C THR A 340 14.18 -10.50 -23.54
N THR A 341 13.05 -11.05 -23.11
CA THR A 341 12.06 -11.65 -24.02
C THR A 341 11.31 -10.60 -24.81
N THR A 342 10.87 -9.51 -24.17
CA THR A 342 10.16 -8.40 -24.81
C THR A 342 11.08 -7.49 -25.62
N GLY A 343 12.33 -7.26 -25.18
CA GLY A 343 13.32 -6.44 -25.86
C GLY A 343 13.73 -6.97 -27.23
N LYS A 344 13.56 -8.29 -27.49
CA LYS A 344 13.72 -8.88 -28.81
C LYS A 344 12.58 -8.55 -29.79
N ASN A 345 11.52 -7.90 -29.32
CA ASN A 345 10.36 -7.48 -30.09
C ASN A 345 10.48 -6.02 -30.60
N LEU A 346 11.67 -5.58 -30.92
CA LEU A 346 11.98 -4.18 -31.30
C LEU A 346 11.15 -3.61 -32.46
N ASN A 347 10.53 -4.48 -33.28
CA ASN A 347 9.73 -4.07 -34.42
C ASN A 347 8.22 -4.16 -34.18
N ASN A 348 7.76 -4.33 -32.94
CA ASN A 348 6.34 -4.43 -32.55
C ASN A 348 5.50 -5.38 -33.41
N LYS A 349 6.09 -6.47 -33.90
CA LYS A 349 5.43 -7.45 -34.79
C LYS A 349 4.62 -8.50 -34.03
N HIS A 350 4.78 -8.59 -32.71
CA HIS A 350 4.19 -9.64 -31.89
C HIS A 350 3.52 -9.07 -30.66
N HIS A 351 2.44 -9.69 -30.27
CA HIS A 351 1.84 -9.54 -28.95
C HIS A 351 2.24 -10.73 -28.07
N PHE A 352 2.18 -10.51 -26.75
CA PHE A 352 2.40 -11.57 -25.78
C PHE A 352 1.06 -12.06 -25.25
N VAL A 353 0.90 -13.37 -25.22
CA VAL A 353 -0.26 -14.06 -24.67
C VAL A 353 0.21 -14.87 -23.48
N ARG A 354 -0.46 -14.70 -22.35
CA ARG A 354 -0.23 -15.48 -21.14
C ARG A 354 -1.10 -16.71 -21.19
N LEU A 355 -0.46 -17.89 -21.08
CA LEU A 355 -1.13 -19.17 -21.07
C LEU A 355 -0.97 -19.81 -19.69
N LYS A 356 -2.08 -20.18 -19.07
CA LYS A 356 -2.10 -20.97 -17.85
C LYS A 356 -1.85 -22.43 -18.22
N ILE A 357 -0.79 -23.03 -17.66
CA ILE A 357 -0.42 -24.41 -17.92
C ILE A 357 -1.16 -25.32 -16.96
N GLN A 358 -1.62 -26.47 -17.46
CA GLN A 358 -2.07 -27.59 -16.64
C GLN A 358 -0.91 -28.57 -16.52
N GLU A 359 -0.19 -28.51 -15.39
CA GLU A 359 0.89 -29.46 -15.12
C GLU A 359 0.29 -30.83 -14.83
N THR A 360 0.80 -31.88 -15.54
CA THR A 360 0.43 -33.25 -15.30
C THR A 360 1.25 -33.79 -14.12
N GLU A 361 0.68 -34.63 -13.28
CA GLU A 361 1.39 -35.25 -12.16
C GLU A 361 2.69 -35.94 -12.67
N GLY A 362 3.79 -35.66 -11.97
CA GLY A 362 5.12 -36.18 -12.32
C GLY A 362 5.94 -35.32 -13.28
N TYR A 363 5.39 -34.21 -13.76
CA TYR A 363 6.10 -33.27 -14.64
C TYR A 363 6.11 -31.86 -14.03
N ASP A 364 7.19 -31.53 -13.33
CA ASP A 364 7.42 -30.16 -12.79
C ASP A 364 8.22 -29.35 -13.81
N ILE A 365 7.56 -28.41 -14.48
CA ILE A 365 8.20 -27.58 -15.51
C ILE A 365 8.99 -26.46 -14.82
N PRO A 366 10.31 -26.39 -14.99
CA PRO A 366 11.10 -25.36 -14.35
C PRO A 366 10.79 -23.97 -14.93
N VAL A 367 10.80 -22.96 -14.06
CA VAL A 367 10.75 -21.56 -14.49
C VAL A 367 11.97 -21.25 -15.35
N GLY A 368 11.75 -20.57 -16.47
CA GLY A 368 12.78 -20.35 -17.48
C GLY A 368 12.84 -21.41 -18.57
N ALA A 369 12.05 -22.49 -18.49
CA ALA A 369 11.95 -23.45 -19.58
C ALA A 369 11.40 -22.78 -20.83
N VAL A 370 12.05 -23.05 -21.97
CA VAL A 370 11.62 -22.55 -23.28
C VAL A 370 10.99 -23.69 -24.09
N GLY A 371 10.09 -23.30 -24.99
CA GLY A 371 9.39 -24.29 -25.78
C GLY A 371 8.55 -23.68 -26.90
N LEU A 372 7.70 -24.53 -27.44
CA LEU A 372 6.74 -24.24 -28.51
C LEU A 372 5.34 -24.17 -27.90
N ALA A 373 4.59 -23.15 -28.25
CA ALA A 373 3.18 -23.03 -27.88
C ALA A 373 2.33 -22.66 -29.07
N TRP A 374 1.07 -23.08 -29.05
CA TRP A 374 0.06 -22.64 -30.00
C TRP A 374 -1.28 -22.43 -29.30
N VAL A 375 -2.13 -21.64 -29.92
CA VAL A 375 -3.47 -21.32 -29.40
C VAL A 375 -4.51 -21.65 -30.50
N SER A 376 -5.64 -22.23 -30.10
CA SER A 376 -6.81 -22.39 -30.96
C SER A 376 -7.60 -21.07 -30.98
N GLY A 377 -7.30 -20.21 -31.95
CA GLY A 377 -7.98 -18.94 -32.14
C GLY A 377 -9.42 -19.07 -32.64
N GLU A 378 -10.18 -18.01 -32.56
CA GLU A 378 -11.56 -17.93 -33.07
C GLU A 378 -11.60 -18.12 -34.57
N LYS A 379 -12.50 -18.98 -35.04
CA LYS A 379 -12.65 -19.34 -36.45
C LYS A 379 -14.01 -18.88 -36.99
N PRO A 380 -14.05 -18.19 -38.12
CA PRO A 380 -15.32 -17.71 -38.69
C PRO A 380 -16.25 -18.81 -39.17
N ILE A 381 -15.74 -19.99 -39.47
CA ILE A 381 -16.49 -21.12 -39.98
C ILE A 381 -16.00 -22.41 -39.27
N GLY A 382 -16.93 -23.25 -38.79
CA GLY A 382 -16.61 -24.51 -38.10
C GLY A 382 -15.74 -25.47 -38.89
N PHE A 383 -15.81 -25.43 -40.22
CA PHE A 383 -14.92 -26.22 -41.09
C PHE A 383 -13.43 -25.98 -40.82
N LEU A 384 -13.03 -24.78 -40.40
CA LEU A 384 -11.64 -24.46 -40.11
C LEU A 384 -11.09 -25.13 -38.83
N ALA A 385 -11.92 -25.84 -38.06
CA ALA A 385 -11.49 -26.62 -36.90
C ALA A 385 -10.43 -27.70 -37.22
N PHE A 386 -10.37 -28.18 -38.48
CA PHE A 386 -9.34 -29.12 -38.90
C PHE A 386 -7.91 -28.54 -38.77
N LEU A 387 -7.77 -27.21 -38.78
CA LEU A 387 -6.47 -26.55 -38.60
C LEU A 387 -5.87 -26.82 -37.22
N ASP A 388 -6.70 -26.99 -36.17
CA ASP A 388 -6.24 -27.37 -34.84
C ASP A 388 -5.59 -28.75 -34.83
N VAL A 389 -6.19 -29.68 -35.54
CA VAL A 389 -5.63 -31.04 -35.69
C VAL A 389 -4.25 -30.96 -36.34
N ILE A 390 -4.13 -30.20 -37.43
CA ILE A 390 -2.82 -29.98 -38.09
C ILE A 390 -1.81 -29.37 -37.13
N ARG A 391 -2.20 -28.35 -36.35
CA ARG A 391 -1.31 -27.72 -35.35
C ARG A 391 -0.89 -28.66 -34.26
N GLY A 392 -1.83 -29.41 -33.69
CA GLY A 392 -1.54 -30.43 -32.69
C GLY A 392 -0.54 -31.49 -33.20
N ILE A 393 -0.69 -31.94 -34.44
CA ILE A 393 0.26 -32.86 -35.06
C ILE A 393 1.64 -32.22 -35.21
N ILE A 394 1.70 -30.98 -35.70
CA ILE A 394 2.96 -30.25 -35.86
C ILE A 394 3.66 -30.09 -34.52
N LEU A 395 2.93 -29.71 -33.45
CA LEU A 395 3.51 -29.54 -32.11
C LEU A 395 4.07 -30.88 -31.62
N ARG A 396 3.30 -31.96 -31.71
CA ARG A 396 3.72 -33.30 -31.26
C ARG A 396 4.95 -33.81 -32.03
N MET A 397 4.96 -33.63 -33.33
CA MET A 397 6.14 -33.99 -34.17
C MET A 397 7.38 -33.17 -33.73
N LYS A 398 7.23 -31.86 -33.53
CA LYS A 398 8.34 -31.00 -33.07
C LYS A 398 8.78 -31.35 -31.68
N SER A 399 7.85 -31.71 -30.79
CA SER A 399 8.15 -32.17 -29.44
C SER A 399 9.03 -33.42 -29.45
N GLN A 400 8.77 -34.34 -30.36
CA GLN A 400 9.62 -35.53 -30.55
C GLN A 400 11.02 -35.20 -31.07
N LEU A 401 11.15 -34.16 -31.91
CA LEU A 401 12.46 -33.70 -32.36
C LEU A 401 13.38 -33.20 -31.23
N TYR A 402 12.82 -32.78 -30.09
CA TYR A 402 13.64 -32.38 -28.94
C TYR A 402 14.52 -33.53 -28.40
N PHE A 403 14.14 -34.81 -28.63
CA PHE A 403 15.03 -35.93 -28.31
C PHE A 403 16.35 -35.90 -29.10
N PHE A 404 16.31 -35.39 -30.34
CA PHE A 404 17.50 -35.34 -31.19
C PHE A 404 18.38 -34.08 -30.90
N TYR A 405 17.79 -33.02 -30.35
CA TYR A 405 18.55 -31.83 -30.00
C TYR A 405 19.17 -31.88 -28.58
N SER A 406 18.82 -32.91 -27.78
CA SER A 406 19.39 -33.14 -26.46
C SER A 406 20.61 -34.05 -26.49
N ILE A 407 20.99 -34.53 -27.66
CA ILE A 407 22.22 -35.29 -27.93
C ILE A 407 23.26 -34.36 -28.54
#